data_baf11c0f5925217002f7ab8884dd54e6
#
_entry.id   baf11c0f5925217002f7ab8884dd54e6
#
_cell.length_a   1.000
_cell.length_b   1.000
_cell.length_c   1.000
_cell.angle_alpha   90.00
_cell.angle_beta   90.00
_cell.angle_gamma   90.00
#
_symmetry.space_group_name_H-M   'P 1'
#
loop_
_entity.id
_entity.type
_entity.pdbx_description
1 polymer ?
#
loop_
_entity_poly.entity_id
_entity_poly.type
_entity_poly.pdbx_seq_one_letter_code
_entity_poly.pdbx_strand_id
1 'polypeptide(L)'
;MKAMGIMKSMLVLSALLASSVVFAQVPVELHINHKLGATNDFAFNEVASNNLGQSFKVTRLQYYISGISITHSGGAVRSVSGHYILANGSTPVVDALGTLNVSDVTAVSFHIGVDEANNHLDPSVRPAGHPLELQTPNMHWGWASGYRFAAIEGKSGAGVDQTFEVHSLGDQHYYKTTVPVTGVTVDGKLIIALNADYVNALRSIDISGGVVAHGSGTVEGRMLRNFRDFVFSAGSPITSVNIGDVDASSNTLNVYPNPVRGGLVYLSTGTNKQQATIHVSDIQGKTITTLHTNPDGLAVLALQVKGLYLIKVMQANGVITVRKLLVE
;
A
#
# COMPACT_ATOMS: atom_id res chain seq x y z
N MET A 1 -62.13 55.08 -43.19
CA MET A 1 -62.17 53.93 -42.26
C MET A 1 -60.83 53.24 -42.36
N LYS A 2 -59.96 53.40 -41.36
CA LYS A 2 -58.62 52.79 -41.28
C LYS A 2 -58.71 51.56 -40.37
N ALA A 3 -58.36 50.41 -40.92
CA ALA A 3 -58.18 49.18 -40.17
C ALA A 3 -56.78 49.14 -39.53
N MET A 4 -56.76 48.98 -38.22
CA MET A 4 -55.54 48.92 -37.42
C MET A 4 -55.22 47.43 -37.19
N GLY A 5 -54.16 46.98 -37.85
CA GLY A 5 -53.66 45.60 -37.68
C GLY A 5 -52.87 45.45 -36.38
N ILE A 6 -53.28 44.52 -35.54
CA ILE A 6 -52.61 44.16 -34.31
C ILE A 6 -51.57 43.07 -34.63
N MET A 7 -50.30 43.44 -34.53
CA MET A 7 -49.18 42.51 -34.66
C MET A 7 -48.97 41.81 -33.28
N LYS A 8 -49.26 40.50 -33.21
CA LYS A 8 -48.99 39.68 -32.02
C LYS A 8 -47.52 39.25 -32.08
N SER A 9 -46.69 39.82 -31.21
CA SER A 9 -45.31 39.32 -30.97
C SER A 9 -45.37 38.03 -30.17
N MET A 10 -44.92 36.97 -30.78
CA MET A 10 -44.78 35.66 -30.14
C MET A 10 -43.38 35.57 -29.51
N LEU A 11 -43.31 35.69 -28.19
CA LEU A 11 -42.07 35.51 -27.42
C LEU A 11 -41.77 34.03 -27.31
N VAL A 12 -40.76 33.54 -28.03
CA VAL A 12 -40.26 32.18 -27.89
C VAL A 12 -39.28 32.14 -26.72
N LEU A 13 -39.72 31.61 -25.60
CA LEU A 13 -38.88 31.35 -24.42
C LEU A 13 -38.14 30.05 -24.62
N SER A 14 -36.89 30.10 -25.08
CA SER A 14 -36.02 28.94 -25.16
C SER A 14 -35.49 28.59 -23.74
N ALA A 15 -36.07 27.57 -23.12
CA ALA A 15 -35.58 27.00 -21.89
C ALA A 15 -34.30 26.19 -22.22
N LEU A 16 -33.12 26.70 -21.83
CA LEU A 16 -31.90 25.92 -21.75
C LEU A 16 -32.06 24.89 -20.62
N LEU A 17 -32.29 23.64 -21.00
CA LEU A 17 -32.15 22.50 -20.09
C LEU A 17 -30.68 22.28 -19.85
N ALA A 18 -30.13 22.82 -18.77
CA ALA A 18 -28.84 22.41 -18.23
C ALA A 18 -29.00 20.99 -17.68
N SER A 19 -28.62 19.99 -18.47
CA SER A 19 -28.49 18.63 -17.98
C SER A 19 -27.35 18.59 -16.95
N SER A 20 -27.69 18.58 -15.66
CA SER A 20 -26.75 18.26 -14.60
C SER A 20 -26.33 16.79 -14.77
N VAL A 21 -25.11 16.56 -15.17
CA VAL A 21 -24.52 15.23 -15.17
C VAL A 21 -24.35 14.83 -13.70
N VAL A 22 -25.26 14.02 -13.19
CA VAL A 22 -25.14 13.40 -11.88
C VAL A 22 -24.18 12.21 -12.05
N PHE A 23 -22.94 12.38 -11.66
CA PHE A 23 -22.02 11.26 -11.56
C PHE A 23 -22.45 10.36 -10.39
N ALA A 24 -22.54 9.06 -10.64
CA ALA A 24 -22.82 8.10 -9.59
C ALA A 24 -21.65 8.09 -8.58
N GLN A 25 -21.98 8.04 -7.30
CA GLN A 25 -20.98 7.83 -6.25
C GLN A 25 -20.37 6.43 -6.40
N VAL A 26 -19.06 6.32 -6.29
CA VAL A 26 -18.30 5.07 -6.43
C VAL A 26 -17.43 4.85 -5.19
N PRO A 27 -17.35 3.62 -4.65
CA PRO A 27 -16.35 3.29 -3.64
C PRO A 27 -14.94 3.50 -4.21
N VAL A 28 -14.08 4.22 -3.49
CA VAL A 28 -12.72 4.54 -3.92
C VAL A 28 -11.72 3.95 -2.93
N GLU A 29 -10.71 3.29 -3.43
CA GLU A 29 -9.60 2.75 -2.64
C GLU A 29 -8.26 3.32 -3.12
N LEU A 30 -7.36 3.59 -2.16
CA LEU A 30 -5.95 3.89 -2.43
C LEU A 30 -5.11 2.64 -2.15
N HIS A 31 -4.40 2.17 -3.16
CA HIS A 31 -3.47 1.05 -3.04
C HIS A 31 -2.05 1.56 -3.15
N ILE A 32 -1.14 1.07 -2.27
CA ILE A 32 0.29 1.38 -2.36
C ILE A 32 1.08 0.08 -2.30
N ASN A 33 1.74 -0.23 -3.41
CA ASN A 33 2.69 -1.33 -3.51
C ASN A 33 4.04 -0.86 -2.98
N HIS A 34 4.58 -1.54 -1.98
CA HIS A 34 5.91 -1.25 -1.45
C HIS A 34 6.97 -1.85 -2.36
N LYS A 35 7.97 -1.03 -2.75
CA LYS A 35 9.07 -1.40 -3.65
C LYS A 35 10.43 -1.13 -3.04
N LEU A 36 11.40 -1.94 -3.43
CA LEU A 36 12.81 -1.77 -3.10
C LEU A 36 13.63 -1.75 -4.40
N GLY A 37 13.62 -0.60 -5.09
CA GLY A 37 14.02 -0.44 -6.48
C GLY A 37 12.85 -0.65 -7.46
N ALA A 38 13.07 -0.30 -8.72
CA ALA A 38 12.00 -0.20 -9.72
C ALA A 38 11.22 -1.51 -9.98
N THR A 39 11.87 -2.65 -9.79
CA THR A 39 11.32 -3.97 -10.18
C THR A 39 11.07 -4.91 -9.01
N ASN A 40 11.66 -4.65 -7.84
CA ASN A 40 11.59 -5.57 -6.71
C ASN A 40 10.51 -5.14 -5.72
N ASP A 41 9.76 -6.09 -5.20
CA ASP A 41 8.89 -5.85 -4.06
C ASP A 41 9.73 -5.61 -2.81
N PHE A 42 9.25 -4.73 -1.94
CA PHE A 42 9.91 -4.46 -0.68
C PHE A 42 9.78 -5.64 0.28
N ALA A 43 10.90 -6.02 0.88
CA ALA A 43 10.92 -6.89 2.05
C ALA A 43 11.92 -6.35 3.06
N PHE A 44 11.61 -6.49 4.36
CA PHE A 44 12.56 -6.15 5.41
C PHE A 44 13.80 -7.04 5.32
N ASN A 45 14.97 -6.45 5.63
CA ASN A 45 16.29 -7.06 5.60
C ASN A 45 16.82 -7.43 4.19
N GLU A 46 16.08 -7.14 3.13
CA GLU A 46 16.64 -7.21 1.77
C GLU A 46 17.64 -6.09 1.54
N VAL A 47 18.76 -6.42 0.90
CA VAL A 47 19.83 -5.46 0.63
C VAL A 47 19.56 -4.72 -0.67
N ALA A 48 19.62 -3.39 -0.58
CA ALA A 48 19.57 -2.50 -1.73
C ALA A 48 20.70 -1.48 -1.66
N SER A 49 20.82 -0.62 -2.66
CA SER A 49 21.76 0.50 -2.64
C SER A 49 21.06 1.79 -3.04
N ASN A 50 21.39 2.89 -2.34
CA ASN A 50 20.89 4.20 -2.71
C ASN A 50 21.61 4.73 -3.96
N ASN A 51 21.25 5.93 -4.44
CA ASN A 51 21.85 6.53 -5.63
C ASN A 51 23.33 6.96 -5.46
N LEU A 52 23.88 6.86 -4.27
CA LEU A 52 25.30 7.04 -3.98
C LEU A 52 26.08 5.72 -4.02
N GLY A 53 25.42 4.60 -4.37
CA GLY A 53 26.01 3.27 -4.37
C GLY A 53 26.24 2.68 -2.98
N GLN A 54 25.63 3.25 -1.96
CA GLN A 54 25.78 2.82 -0.57
C GLN A 54 24.74 1.76 -0.23
N SER A 55 25.22 0.58 0.18
CA SER A 55 24.37 -0.56 0.53
C SER A 55 23.63 -0.33 1.84
N PHE A 56 22.38 -0.78 1.89
CA PHE A 56 21.55 -0.75 3.09
C PHE A 56 20.51 -1.87 3.08
N LYS A 57 19.94 -2.13 4.26
CA LYS A 57 18.73 -2.94 4.45
C LYS A 57 17.85 -2.26 5.49
N VAL A 58 16.53 -2.28 5.25
CA VAL A 58 15.53 -1.66 6.13
C VAL A 58 15.04 -2.68 7.13
N THR A 59 14.93 -2.29 8.41
CA THR A 59 14.36 -3.08 9.50
C THR A 59 13.06 -2.50 10.05
N ARG A 60 12.82 -1.20 9.82
CA ARG A 60 11.56 -0.51 10.12
C ARG A 60 11.25 0.52 9.05
N LEU A 61 9.99 0.55 8.65
CA LEU A 61 9.47 1.53 7.71
C LEU A 61 8.02 1.86 8.10
N GLN A 62 7.80 3.09 8.52
CA GLN A 62 6.46 3.61 8.81
C GLN A 62 6.39 5.08 8.37
N TYR A 63 5.25 5.50 7.81
CA TYR A 63 5.01 6.91 7.50
C TYR A 63 3.51 7.21 7.43
N TYR A 64 3.16 8.44 7.74
CA TYR A 64 1.79 8.92 7.63
C TYR A 64 1.50 9.50 6.26
N ILE A 65 0.29 9.27 5.79
CA ILE A 65 -0.32 9.94 4.66
C ILE A 65 -1.58 10.66 5.15
N SER A 66 -1.75 11.92 4.75
CA SER A 66 -2.93 12.73 5.08
C SER A 66 -3.20 13.80 4.01
N GLY A 67 -4.26 14.58 4.17
CA GLY A 67 -4.60 15.64 3.23
C GLY A 67 -4.80 15.15 1.80
N ILE A 68 -5.44 13.99 1.65
CA ILE A 68 -5.63 13.30 0.37
C ILE A 68 -6.64 14.07 -0.50
N SER A 69 -6.32 14.23 -1.77
CA SER A 69 -7.25 14.79 -2.77
C SER A 69 -7.06 14.11 -4.13
N ILE A 70 -8.14 13.97 -4.86
CA ILE A 70 -8.21 13.29 -6.16
C ILE A 70 -8.53 14.30 -7.23
N THR A 71 -7.69 14.40 -8.25
CA THR A 71 -7.97 15.18 -9.46
C THR A 71 -8.63 14.28 -10.49
N HIS A 72 -9.79 14.71 -11.00
CA HIS A 72 -10.64 13.91 -11.87
C HIS A 72 -11.39 14.79 -12.88
N SER A 73 -12.06 14.17 -13.86
CA SER A 73 -13.03 14.81 -14.77
C SER A 73 -12.67 16.24 -15.19
N GLY A 74 -11.61 16.38 -16.02
CA GLY A 74 -11.22 17.70 -16.57
C GLY A 74 -10.55 18.67 -15.60
N GLY A 75 -10.03 18.15 -14.47
CA GLY A 75 -9.27 18.95 -13.49
C GLY A 75 -10.05 19.29 -12.21
N ALA A 76 -11.26 18.78 -12.05
CA ALA A 76 -11.98 18.90 -10.77
C ALA A 76 -11.20 18.19 -9.64
N VAL A 77 -11.27 18.76 -8.43
CA VAL A 77 -10.56 18.21 -7.26
C VAL A 77 -11.56 17.79 -6.18
N ARG A 78 -11.44 16.54 -5.75
CA ARG A 78 -12.20 15.99 -4.63
C ARG A 78 -11.28 15.73 -3.46
N SER A 79 -11.49 16.44 -2.34
CA SER A 79 -10.76 16.22 -1.09
C SER A 79 -11.38 15.09 -0.27
N VAL A 80 -10.52 14.30 0.39
CA VAL A 80 -10.87 13.28 1.39
C VAL A 80 -10.47 13.84 2.76
N SER A 81 -11.40 14.53 3.40
CA SER A 81 -11.12 15.28 4.63
C SER A 81 -11.02 14.38 5.85
N GLY A 82 -10.10 14.68 6.77
CA GLY A 82 -9.96 13.99 8.05
C GLY A 82 -9.51 12.52 7.93
N HIS A 83 -8.97 12.13 6.79
CA HIS A 83 -8.51 10.78 6.52
C HIS A 83 -7.00 10.66 6.68
N TYR A 84 -6.56 9.70 7.48
CA TYR A 84 -5.16 9.42 7.77
C TYR A 84 -4.86 7.97 7.47
N ILE A 85 -3.67 7.69 6.97
CA ILE A 85 -3.16 6.35 6.74
C ILE A 85 -1.79 6.26 7.43
N LEU A 86 -1.58 5.24 8.26
CA LEU A 86 -0.25 4.86 8.73
C LEU A 86 0.24 3.69 7.87
N ALA A 87 1.06 4.00 6.88
CA ALA A 87 1.69 2.98 6.07
C ALA A 87 2.80 2.27 6.85
N ASN A 88 2.84 0.95 6.74
CA ASN A 88 3.85 0.09 7.35
C ASN A 88 4.43 -0.83 6.28
N GLY A 89 5.75 -0.90 6.16
CA GLY A 89 6.43 -1.70 5.15
C GLY A 89 6.17 -3.21 5.22
N SER A 90 5.55 -3.72 6.29
CA SER A 90 5.23 -5.15 6.42
C SER A 90 4.10 -5.63 5.50
N THR A 91 3.21 -4.72 5.11
CA THR A 91 2.02 -5.05 4.29
C THR A 91 1.73 -3.93 3.30
N PRO A 92 1.35 -4.24 2.06
CA PRO A 92 0.87 -3.24 1.13
C PRO A 92 -0.32 -2.46 1.70
N VAL A 93 -0.44 -1.19 1.33
CA VAL A 93 -1.60 -0.38 1.74
C VAL A 93 -2.77 -0.69 0.82
N VAL A 94 -3.90 -1.04 1.41
CA VAL A 94 -5.22 -1.10 0.78
C VAL A 94 -6.17 -0.34 1.67
N ASP A 95 -6.48 0.89 1.31
CA ASP A 95 -7.21 1.82 2.16
C ASP A 95 -8.46 2.37 1.47
N ALA A 96 -9.60 2.29 2.15
CA ALA A 96 -10.88 2.75 1.63
C ALA A 96 -11.05 4.26 1.87
N LEU A 97 -10.95 5.06 0.83
CA LEU A 97 -11.14 6.52 0.88
C LEU A 97 -12.62 6.93 1.01
N GLY A 98 -13.54 5.96 0.98
CA GLY A 98 -14.98 6.18 1.08
C GLY A 98 -15.70 6.14 -0.28
N THR A 99 -16.98 6.49 -0.27
CA THR A 99 -17.79 6.57 -1.49
C THR A 99 -17.79 8.00 -1.99
N LEU A 100 -17.22 8.24 -3.16
CA LEU A 100 -16.96 9.57 -3.69
C LEU A 100 -17.61 9.79 -5.05
N ASN A 101 -17.94 11.04 -5.34
CA ASN A 101 -18.38 11.45 -6.69
C ASN A 101 -17.15 11.84 -7.50
N VAL A 102 -16.52 10.86 -8.14
CA VAL A 102 -15.31 11.01 -8.96
C VAL A 102 -15.40 10.09 -10.19
N SER A 103 -14.85 10.55 -11.30
CA SER A 103 -14.64 9.77 -12.53
C SER A 103 -13.37 10.25 -13.22
N ASP A 104 -12.83 9.46 -14.15
CA ASP A 104 -11.67 9.85 -14.97
C ASP A 104 -10.53 10.46 -14.13
N VAL A 105 -10.09 9.70 -13.12
CA VAL A 105 -8.99 10.12 -12.24
C VAL A 105 -7.72 10.33 -13.06
N THR A 106 -7.10 11.49 -12.89
CA THR A 106 -5.86 11.88 -13.58
C THR A 106 -4.68 12.08 -12.65
N ALA A 107 -4.95 12.31 -11.35
CA ALA A 107 -3.90 12.38 -10.33
C ALA A 107 -4.47 12.16 -8.93
N VAL A 108 -3.61 11.73 -8.01
CA VAL A 108 -3.84 11.81 -6.58
C VAL A 108 -2.79 12.71 -5.95
N SER A 109 -3.21 13.54 -4.99
CA SER A 109 -2.30 14.35 -4.18
C SER A 109 -2.51 14.02 -2.72
N PHE A 110 -1.43 14.03 -1.95
CA PHE A 110 -1.46 13.81 -0.50
C PHE A 110 -0.22 14.44 0.14
N HIS A 111 -0.18 14.44 1.46
CA HIS A 111 0.98 14.87 2.22
C HIS A 111 1.59 13.69 2.97
N ILE A 112 2.92 13.72 3.14
CA ILE A 112 3.61 12.83 4.04
C ILE A 112 3.68 13.51 5.40
N GLY A 113 3.02 12.89 6.38
CA GLY A 113 2.92 13.41 7.74
C GLY A 113 1.49 13.62 8.21
N VAL A 114 1.38 14.42 9.27
CA VAL A 114 0.13 14.82 9.93
C VAL A 114 0.01 16.33 9.84
N ASP A 115 -1.17 16.84 9.50
CA ASP A 115 -1.42 18.28 9.42
C ASP A 115 -1.26 18.95 10.79
N GLU A 116 -0.86 20.23 10.79
CA GLU A 116 -0.55 21.00 11.99
C GLU A 116 -1.69 20.97 13.02
N ALA A 117 -2.95 21.01 12.58
CA ALA A 117 -4.10 20.99 13.47
C ALA A 117 -4.22 19.70 14.29
N ASN A 118 -3.63 18.60 13.82
CA ASN A 118 -3.66 17.28 14.45
C ASN A 118 -2.29 16.81 14.95
N ASN A 119 -1.20 17.38 14.44
CA ASN A 119 0.17 16.94 14.70
C ASN A 119 0.56 16.98 16.17
N HIS A 120 0.07 17.98 16.91
CA HIS A 120 0.46 18.22 18.31
C HIS A 120 -0.61 17.79 19.33
N LEU A 121 -1.66 17.09 18.87
CA LEU A 121 -2.71 16.59 19.75
C LEU A 121 -2.25 15.29 20.45
N ASP A 122 -2.84 15.03 21.60
CA ASP A 122 -2.58 13.82 22.38
C ASP A 122 -3.09 12.57 21.62
N PRO A 123 -2.21 11.62 21.24
CA PRO A 123 -2.62 10.40 20.58
C PRO A 123 -3.44 9.45 21.45
N SER A 124 -3.35 9.57 22.79
CA SER A 124 -4.06 8.70 23.72
C SER A 124 -5.59 8.89 23.72
N VAL A 125 -6.06 10.05 23.24
CA VAL A 125 -7.50 10.31 23.12
C VAL A 125 -8.12 9.84 21.80
N ARG A 126 -7.31 9.30 20.90
CA ARG A 126 -7.79 8.73 19.65
C ARG A 126 -8.44 7.36 19.89
N PRO A 127 -9.55 7.05 19.21
CA PRO A 127 -10.17 5.74 19.36
C PRO A 127 -9.25 4.63 18.85
N ALA A 128 -9.42 3.44 19.42
CA ALA A 128 -8.66 2.25 19.02
C ALA A 128 -8.82 1.97 17.52
N GLY A 129 -7.71 1.68 16.83
CA GLY A 129 -7.65 1.47 15.38
C GLY A 129 -7.52 2.77 14.57
N HIS A 130 -7.55 3.93 15.20
CA HIS A 130 -7.30 5.19 14.49
C HIS A 130 -5.82 5.32 14.14
N PRO A 131 -5.44 5.69 12.89
CA PRO A 131 -4.03 5.79 12.49
C PRO A 131 -3.17 6.69 13.39
N LEU A 132 -3.77 7.72 13.99
CA LEU A 132 -3.12 8.65 14.90
C LEU A 132 -3.19 8.23 16.39
N GLU A 133 -3.61 7.00 16.72
CA GLU A 133 -3.52 6.50 18.10
C GLU A 133 -2.06 6.21 18.50
N LEU A 134 -1.84 5.90 19.78
CA LEU A 134 -0.51 5.46 20.25
C LEU A 134 -0.07 4.19 19.52
N GLN A 135 1.07 4.26 18.86
CA GLN A 135 1.65 3.15 18.10
C GLN A 135 2.75 2.43 18.88
N THR A 136 2.99 1.17 18.53
CA THR A 136 4.17 0.40 18.97
C THR A 136 4.85 -0.21 17.75
N PRO A 137 6.08 0.23 17.41
CA PRO A 137 6.90 1.29 18.01
C PRO A 137 6.24 2.68 17.90
N ASN A 138 6.53 3.55 18.87
CA ASN A 138 5.88 4.85 18.98
C ASN A 138 6.14 5.74 17.75
N MET A 139 5.08 6.35 17.21
CA MET A 139 5.12 7.32 16.11
C MET A 139 4.78 8.75 16.54
N HIS A 140 4.63 9.03 17.85
CA HIS A 140 4.41 10.37 18.38
C HIS A 140 5.51 10.72 19.40
N TRP A 141 6.17 11.85 19.22
CA TRP A 141 7.34 12.23 20.04
C TRP A 141 7.04 13.36 21.06
N GLY A 142 5.84 13.28 21.60
CA GLY A 142 5.34 14.27 22.53
C GLY A 142 4.71 15.49 21.83
N TRP A 143 3.86 16.21 22.56
CA TRP A 143 3.05 17.30 22.04
C TRP A 143 3.89 18.47 21.44
N ALA A 144 5.10 18.71 21.94
CA ALA A 144 5.97 19.75 21.40
C ALA A 144 6.55 19.40 20.01
N SER A 145 6.84 18.14 19.78
CA SER A 145 7.48 17.65 18.54
C SER A 145 6.48 17.06 17.54
N GLY A 146 5.33 16.59 18.03
CA GLY A 146 4.29 15.98 17.22
C GLY A 146 4.62 14.55 16.75
N TYR A 147 3.96 14.15 15.66
CA TYR A 147 4.15 12.86 15.05
C TYR A 147 5.45 12.79 14.23
N ARG A 148 6.08 11.62 14.21
CA ARG A 148 7.07 11.27 13.18
C ARG A 148 6.33 11.11 11.87
N PHE A 149 6.60 11.99 10.91
CA PHE A 149 5.98 11.94 9.58
C PHE A 149 6.42 10.71 8.82
N ALA A 150 7.70 10.35 8.97
CA ALA A 150 8.27 9.10 8.49
C ALA A 150 9.37 8.61 9.47
N ALA A 151 9.46 7.30 9.63
CA ALA A 151 10.51 6.60 10.36
C ALA A 151 11.04 5.46 9.50
N ILE A 152 12.33 5.53 9.12
CA ILE A 152 13.06 4.48 8.44
C ILE A 152 14.29 4.13 9.26
N GLU A 153 14.42 2.85 9.62
CA GLU A 153 15.54 2.33 10.39
C GLU A 153 16.14 1.12 9.68
N GLY A 154 17.43 0.89 9.90
CA GLY A 154 18.07 -0.27 9.32
C GLY A 154 19.57 -0.34 9.54
N LYS A 155 20.22 -1.06 8.65
CA LYS A 155 21.67 -1.21 8.61
C LYS A 155 22.21 -0.78 7.25
N SER A 156 23.41 -0.19 7.22
CA SER A 156 24.03 0.37 6.02
C SER A 156 25.55 0.22 6.04
N GLY A 157 26.22 0.79 5.06
CA GLY A 157 27.67 0.71 4.92
C GLY A 157 28.14 -0.54 4.15
N ALA A 158 29.44 -0.67 3.97
CA ALA A 158 30.04 -1.75 3.17
C ALA A 158 29.71 -3.15 3.70
N GLY A 159 29.64 -3.32 5.02
CA GLY A 159 29.24 -4.56 5.69
C GLY A 159 27.75 -4.68 5.98
N VAL A 160 26.97 -3.66 5.66
CA VAL A 160 25.54 -3.54 6.02
C VAL A 160 25.31 -3.78 7.53
N ASP A 161 26.21 -3.24 8.35
CA ASP A 161 26.25 -3.42 9.81
C ASP A 161 26.15 -2.10 10.59
N GLN A 162 26.37 -0.96 9.91
CA GLN A 162 26.28 0.37 10.51
C GLN A 162 24.80 0.74 10.68
N THR A 163 24.43 1.21 11.87
CA THR A 163 23.04 1.60 12.15
C THR A 163 22.69 2.89 11.43
N PHE A 164 21.55 2.90 10.72
CA PHE A 164 20.91 4.14 10.33
C PHE A 164 19.48 4.20 10.88
N GLU A 165 19.10 5.39 11.33
CA GLU A 165 17.78 5.73 11.85
C GLU A 165 17.45 7.15 11.42
N VAL A 166 16.44 7.32 10.57
CA VAL A 166 15.97 8.64 10.17
C VAL A 166 14.50 8.76 10.55
N HIS A 167 14.24 9.57 11.58
CA HIS A 167 12.91 9.89 12.05
C HIS A 167 12.62 11.36 11.72
N SER A 168 11.82 11.58 10.71
CA SER A 168 11.50 12.92 10.22
C SER A 168 10.19 13.42 10.79
N LEU A 169 10.16 14.66 11.22
CA LEU A 169 9.01 15.35 11.80
C LEU A 169 9.07 16.85 11.52
N GLY A 170 8.09 17.59 12.01
CA GLY A 170 8.05 19.06 11.97
C GLY A 170 7.15 19.60 10.85
N ASP A 171 6.25 20.53 11.22
CA ASP A 171 5.21 21.08 10.34
C ASP A 171 5.75 21.70 9.06
N GLN A 172 6.96 22.29 9.12
CA GLN A 172 7.65 22.85 7.95
C GLN A 172 8.00 21.79 6.88
N HIS A 173 7.93 20.50 7.23
CA HIS A 173 8.20 19.38 6.35
C HIS A 173 6.95 18.64 5.88
N TYR A 174 5.77 19.18 6.16
CA TYR A 174 4.49 18.67 5.69
C TYR A 174 4.32 18.93 4.18
N TYR A 175 5.09 18.18 3.38
CA TYR A 175 5.14 18.39 1.93
C TYR A 175 4.02 17.67 1.20
N LYS A 176 3.37 18.40 0.28
CA LYS A 176 2.42 17.83 -0.66
C LYS A 176 3.16 17.14 -1.81
N THR A 177 2.79 15.91 -2.09
CA THR A 177 3.14 15.22 -3.34
C THR A 177 1.92 15.10 -4.23
N THR A 178 2.14 15.04 -5.55
CA THR A 178 1.10 14.81 -6.55
C THR A 178 1.62 13.77 -7.53
N VAL A 179 0.88 12.69 -7.66
CA VAL A 179 1.24 11.59 -8.56
C VAL A 179 0.21 11.52 -9.68
N PRO A 180 0.61 11.73 -10.94
CA PRO A 180 -0.23 11.44 -12.08
C PRO A 180 -0.55 9.93 -12.09
N VAL A 181 -1.84 9.58 -12.09
CA VAL A 181 -2.30 8.21 -12.05
C VAL A 181 -3.70 8.11 -12.62
N THR A 182 -3.98 7.04 -13.35
CA THR A 182 -5.32 6.72 -13.83
C THR A 182 -5.98 5.74 -12.86
N GLY A 183 -7.21 6.04 -12.46
CA GLY A 183 -8.01 5.11 -11.66
C GLY A 183 -8.45 3.90 -12.49
N VAL A 184 -8.48 2.74 -11.86
CA VAL A 184 -8.89 1.47 -12.49
C VAL A 184 -10.09 0.91 -11.73
N THR A 185 -11.16 0.56 -12.45
CA THR A 185 -12.32 -0.07 -11.80
C THR A 185 -12.13 -1.58 -11.72
N VAL A 186 -12.16 -2.11 -10.50
CA VAL A 186 -12.10 -3.55 -10.21
C VAL A 186 -13.23 -3.88 -9.24
N ASP A 187 -14.06 -4.85 -9.55
CA ASP A 187 -15.17 -5.33 -8.71
C ASP A 187 -16.09 -4.19 -8.21
N GLY A 188 -16.36 -3.21 -9.08
CA GLY A 188 -17.22 -2.07 -8.78
C GLY A 188 -16.59 -0.98 -7.90
N LYS A 189 -15.32 -1.08 -7.56
CA LYS A 189 -14.53 -0.08 -6.84
C LYS A 189 -13.58 0.63 -7.78
N LEU A 190 -13.41 1.93 -7.62
CA LEU A 190 -12.39 2.72 -8.29
C LEU A 190 -11.10 2.69 -7.48
N ILE A 191 -10.07 2.04 -8.02
CA ILE A 191 -8.77 1.88 -7.36
C ILE A 191 -7.78 2.90 -7.92
N ILE A 192 -7.16 3.66 -7.04
CA ILE A 192 -6.02 4.54 -7.31
C ILE A 192 -4.79 3.79 -6.80
N ALA A 193 -3.94 3.31 -7.71
CA ALA A 193 -2.81 2.45 -7.34
C ALA A 193 -1.48 3.15 -7.53
N LEU A 194 -0.62 3.10 -6.52
CA LEU A 194 0.72 3.66 -6.50
C LEU A 194 1.77 2.59 -6.22
N ASN A 195 2.98 2.83 -6.68
CA ASN A 195 4.20 2.21 -6.19
C ASN A 195 4.93 3.20 -5.28
N ALA A 196 5.50 2.72 -4.17
CA ALA A 196 6.37 3.48 -3.28
C ALA A 196 7.75 2.82 -3.23
N ASP A 197 8.74 3.39 -3.92
CA ASP A 197 10.11 2.87 -3.99
C ASP A 197 11.01 3.51 -2.92
N TYR A 198 11.33 2.75 -1.90
CA TYR A 198 12.06 3.24 -0.72
C TYR A 198 13.57 3.36 -0.91
N VAL A 199 14.15 2.84 -2.00
CA VAL A 199 15.52 3.21 -2.40
C VAL A 199 15.61 4.73 -2.58
N ASN A 200 14.55 5.31 -3.14
CA ASN A 200 14.47 6.76 -3.36
C ASN A 200 14.28 7.56 -2.07
N ALA A 201 13.74 7.00 -0.99
CA ALA A 201 13.64 7.70 0.29
C ALA A 201 15.02 8.09 0.85
N LEU A 202 16.04 7.26 0.60
CA LEU A 202 17.43 7.49 1.02
C LEU A 202 18.29 8.16 -0.06
N ARG A 203 17.67 8.72 -1.11
CA ARG A 203 18.37 9.40 -2.20
C ARG A 203 19.19 10.58 -1.68
N SER A 204 20.48 10.62 -2.03
CA SER A 204 21.44 11.68 -1.66
C SER A 204 21.54 11.93 -0.14
N ILE A 205 21.29 10.89 0.65
CA ILE A 205 21.59 10.83 2.07
C ILE A 205 22.80 9.92 2.22
N ASP A 206 23.88 10.42 2.81
CA ASP A 206 25.07 9.62 3.09
C ASP A 206 24.79 8.70 4.28
N ILE A 207 24.77 7.39 4.00
CA ILE A 207 24.55 6.33 4.97
C ILE A 207 25.75 5.38 5.05
N SER A 208 26.89 5.74 4.44
CA SER A 208 28.07 4.86 4.34
C SER A 208 28.65 4.47 5.71
N GLY A 209 28.58 5.37 6.68
CA GLY A 209 29.00 5.15 8.07
C GLY A 209 27.84 4.96 9.06
N GLY A 210 26.63 4.76 8.55
CA GLY A 210 25.42 4.90 9.35
C GLY A 210 25.04 6.36 9.57
N VAL A 211 23.81 6.61 9.99
CA VAL A 211 23.30 7.93 10.37
C VAL A 211 22.18 7.78 11.39
N VAL A 212 22.23 8.57 12.46
CA VAL A 212 21.12 8.67 13.41
C VAL A 212 20.65 10.12 13.39
N ALA A 213 19.47 10.36 12.84
CA ALA A 213 18.90 11.69 12.65
C ALA A 213 17.42 11.66 13.03
N HIS A 214 17.11 12.33 14.15
CA HIS A 214 15.77 12.37 14.73
C HIS A 214 15.34 13.82 14.89
N GLY A 215 14.35 14.28 14.15
CA GLY A 215 13.87 15.65 14.25
C GLY A 215 13.45 16.27 12.92
N SER A 216 13.83 17.54 12.73
CA SER A 216 13.47 18.34 11.56
C SER A 216 14.70 18.99 10.92
N GLY A 217 15.85 18.34 11.00
CA GLY A 217 17.12 18.81 10.46
C GLY A 217 17.28 18.57 8.94
N THR A 218 18.54 18.63 8.51
CA THR A 218 18.87 18.54 7.08
C THR A 218 18.60 17.16 6.50
N VAL A 219 18.96 16.10 7.22
CA VAL A 219 18.79 14.69 6.79
C VAL A 219 17.32 14.34 6.75
N GLU A 220 16.60 14.63 7.81
CA GLU A 220 15.19 14.35 7.98
C GLU A 220 14.34 15.11 6.94
N GLY A 221 14.61 16.41 6.77
CA GLY A 221 13.96 17.22 5.75
C GLY A 221 14.31 16.75 4.33
N ARG A 222 15.52 16.22 4.08
CA ARG A 222 15.86 15.63 2.80
C ARG A 222 15.06 14.35 2.56
N MET A 223 14.94 13.47 3.54
CA MET A 223 14.13 12.27 3.41
C MET A 223 12.68 12.60 3.04
N LEU A 224 12.05 13.58 3.70
CA LEU A 224 10.67 13.98 3.38
C LEU A 224 10.55 14.65 2.01
N ARG A 225 11.55 15.43 1.55
CA ARG A 225 11.59 15.90 0.16
C ARG A 225 11.73 14.74 -0.83
N ASN A 226 12.51 13.72 -0.50
CA ASN A 226 12.63 12.53 -1.33
C ASN A 226 11.28 11.77 -1.42
N PHE A 227 10.55 11.67 -0.32
CA PHE A 227 9.18 11.13 -0.36
C PHE A 227 8.28 11.93 -1.29
N ARG A 228 8.34 13.27 -1.23
CA ARG A 228 7.57 14.15 -2.11
C ARG A 228 7.90 13.96 -3.59
N ASP A 229 9.19 13.87 -3.92
CA ASP A 229 9.65 14.06 -5.29
C ASP A 229 9.96 12.74 -6.01
N PHE A 230 10.29 11.65 -5.29
CA PHE A 230 10.91 10.48 -5.92
C PHE A 230 10.33 9.13 -5.49
N VAL A 231 9.69 9.05 -4.32
CA VAL A 231 9.24 7.75 -3.78
C VAL A 231 8.03 7.22 -4.53
N PHE A 232 7.06 8.07 -4.86
CA PHE A 232 5.78 7.63 -5.41
C PHE A 232 5.69 7.75 -6.92
N SER A 233 5.12 6.72 -7.54
CA SER A 233 4.78 6.68 -8.97
C SER A 233 3.46 5.92 -9.17
N ALA A 234 2.88 6.01 -10.38
CA ALA A 234 1.72 5.20 -10.73
C ALA A 234 2.06 3.71 -10.61
N GLY A 235 1.15 2.95 -10.05
CA GLY A 235 1.25 1.51 -9.83
C GLY A 235 0.09 0.74 -10.45
N SER A 236 0.05 -0.55 -10.16
CA SER A 236 -1.09 -1.42 -10.50
C SER A 236 -1.92 -1.72 -9.26
N PRO A 237 -3.24 -1.89 -9.39
CA PRO A 237 -4.08 -2.35 -8.29
C PRO A 237 -3.48 -3.57 -7.61
N ILE A 238 -3.49 -3.56 -6.27
CA ILE A 238 -3.28 -4.77 -5.50
C ILE A 238 -4.56 -5.56 -5.66
N THR A 239 -4.63 -6.33 -6.70
CA THR A 239 -5.65 -7.34 -6.77
C THR A 239 -5.31 -8.33 -5.67
N SER A 240 -6.22 -8.55 -4.70
CA SER A 240 -6.20 -9.82 -4.01
C SER A 240 -6.08 -10.83 -5.13
N VAL A 241 -4.98 -11.59 -5.12
CA VAL A 241 -4.95 -12.77 -5.96
C VAL A 241 -6.17 -13.53 -5.51
N ASN A 242 -7.25 -13.44 -6.29
CA ASN A 242 -8.32 -14.40 -6.18
C ASN A 242 -7.60 -15.71 -6.44
N ILE A 243 -7.33 -16.45 -5.35
CA ILE A 243 -6.96 -17.86 -5.44
C ILE A 243 -8.27 -18.57 -5.76
N GLY A 244 -8.92 -18.12 -6.81
CA GLY A 244 -10.03 -18.70 -7.49
C GLY A 244 -9.51 -19.03 -8.87
N ASP A 245 -9.35 -20.30 -9.14
CA ASP A 245 -9.14 -20.87 -10.46
C ASP A 245 -8.05 -20.20 -11.31
N VAL A 246 -6.78 -20.39 -10.93
CA VAL A 246 -5.72 -20.47 -11.92
C VAL A 246 -6.15 -21.62 -12.84
N ASP A 247 -6.42 -21.28 -14.11
CA ASP A 247 -6.78 -22.23 -15.16
C ASP A 247 -6.09 -23.57 -14.94
N ALA A 248 -6.90 -24.64 -14.94
CA ALA A 248 -6.48 -26.01 -14.65
C ALA A 248 -5.61 -26.61 -15.79
N SER A 249 -4.73 -25.82 -16.38
CA SER A 249 -3.80 -26.30 -17.38
C SER A 249 -2.36 -26.13 -16.88
N SER A 250 -1.90 -27.08 -16.08
CA SER A 250 -0.53 -27.59 -15.94
C SER A 250 0.24 -27.44 -14.61
N ASN A 251 -0.20 -26.64 -13.58
CA ASN A 251 0.55 -26.59 -12.31
C ASN A 251 -0.40 -26.59 -11.09
N THR A 252 -1.12 -27.67 -10.88
CA THR A 252 -2.13 -27.78 -9.80
C THR A 252 -1.47 -28.15 -8.49
N LEU A 253 -1.36 -27.20 -7.54
CA LEU A 253 -1.18 -27.55 -6.13
C LEU A 253 -2.50 -28.05 -5.56
N ASN A 254 -2.59 -29.34 -5.28
CA ASN A 254 -3.72 -29.94 -4.58
C ASN A 254 -3.43 -29.99 -3.08
N VAL A 255 -4.37 -29.51 -2.29
CA VAL A 255 -4.31 -29.51 -0.82
C VAL A 255 -5.59 -30.16 -0.32
N TYR A 256 -5.47 -31.34 0.28
CA TYR A 256 -6.64 -32.11 0.74
C TYR A 256 -6.36 -32.91 2.02
N PRO A 257 -7.40 -33.13 2.87
CA PRO A 257 -8.69 -32.47 2.81
C PRO A 257 -8.58 -30.97 3.14
N ASN A 258 -9.51 -30.17 2.63
CA ASN A 258 -9.68 -28.78 3.01
C ASN A 258 -11.19 -28.46 3.03
N PRO A 259 -11.82 -28.26 4.20
CA PRO A 259 -11.21 -28.14 5.55
C PRO A 259 -10.57 -29.45 6.07
N VAL A 260 -9.58 -29.27 6.95
CA VAL A 260 -8.87 -30.36 7.61
C VAL A 260 -9.60 -30.75 8.88
N ARG A 261 -9.96 -32.03 8.96
CA ARG A 261 -10.49 -32.66 10.19
C ARG A 261 -9.58 -33.83 10.57
N GLY A 262 -8.92 -33.73 11.70
CA GLY A 262 -7.98 -34.81 12.16
C GLY A 262 -6.50 -34.48 11.91
N GLY A 263 -6.16 -33.28 11.53
CA GLY A 263 -4.81 -32.70 11.60
C GLY A 263 -3.82 -33.10 10.51
N LEU A 264 -4.18 -34.01 9.57
CA LEU A 264 -3.30 -34.41 8.48
C LEU A 264 -3.77 -33.78 7.14
N VAL A 265 -2.82 -33.21 6.40
CA VAL A 265 -3.00 -32.58 5.10
C VAL A 265 -2.06 -33.22 4.10
N TYR A 266 -2.57 -33.59 2.96
CA TYR A 266 -1.79 -34.08 1.84
C TYR A 266 -1.65 -32.95 0.81
N LEU A 267 -0.43 -32.74 0.36
CA LEU A 267 -0.04 -31.72 -0.60
C LEU A 267 0.51 -32.41 -1.85
N SER A 268 0.04 -32.01 -3.02
CA SER A 268 0.52 -32.57 -4.30
C SER A 268 0.75 -31.42 -5.30
N THR A 269 1.95 -31.37 -5.89
CA THR A 269 2.32 -30.38 -6.90
C THR A 269 1.86 -30.75 -8.32
N GLY A 270 0.91 -31.68 -8.46
CA GLY A 270 0.32 -32.05 -9.74
C GLY A 270 1.24 -32.91 -10.62
N THR A 271 1.08 -32.77 -11.93
CA THR A 271 1.77 -33.63 -12.93
C THR A 271 3.26 -33.34 -13.07
N ASN A 272 3.73 -32.16 -12.65
CA ASN A 272 5.16 -31.84 -12.63
C ASN A 272 5.79 -32.41 -11.35
N LYS A 273 6.33 -33.61 -11.46
CA LYS A 273 7.06 -34.33 -10.40
C LYS A 273 8.40 -33.64 -10.08
N GLN A 274 8.37 -32.38 -9.65
CA GLN A 274 9.56 -31.63 -9.26
C GLN A 274 9.54 -31.37 -7.76
N GLN A 275 10.71 -31.46 -7.16
CA GLN A 275 10.90 -31.08 -5.78
C GLN A 275 10.52 -29.60 -5.59
N ALA A 276 9.69 -29.33 -4.60
CA ALA A 276 9.23 -27.99 -4.28
C ALA A 276 9.40 -27.72 -2.79
N THR A 277 9.67 -26.45 -2.45
CA THR A 277 9.68 -25.97 -1.07
C THR A 277 8.30 -25.45 -0.71
N ILE A 278 7.77 -25.87 0.42
CA ILE A 278 6.44 -25.53 0.92
C ILE A 278 6.63 -24.71 2.21
N HIS A 279 6.16 -23.48 2.22
CA HIS A 279 6.09 -22.64 3.41
C HIS A 279 4.64 -22.58 3.90
N VAL A 280 4.46 -22.86 5.17
CA VAL A 280 3.16 -22.78 5.86
C VAL A 280 3.21 -21.61 6.83
N SER A 281 2.30 -20.68 6.70
CA SER A 281 2.18 -19.54 7.62
C SER A 281 0.74 -19.38 8.12
N ASP A 282 0.57 -18.73 9.27
CA ASP A 282 -0.72 -18.23 9.71
C ASP A 282 -1.15 -17.00 8.90
N ILE A 283 -2.35 -16.48 9.18
CA ILE A 283 -2.89 -15.29 8.50
C ILE A 283 -2.14 -13.99 8.85
N GLN A 284 -1.29 -14.00 9.88
CA GLN A 284 -0.43 -12.89 10.27
C GLN A 284 0.94 -12.96 9.58
N GLY A 285 1.17 -13.97 8.72
CA GLY A 285 2.42 -14.18 8.01
C GLY A 285 3.52 -14.87 8.83
N LYS A 286 3.22 -15.27 10.07
CA LYS A 286 4.17 -16.03 10.90
C LYS A 286 4.36 -17.42 10.30
N THR A 287 5.60 -17.77 9.96
CA THR A 287 5.94 -19.11 9.50
C THR A 287 5.70 -20.15 10.60
N ILE A 288 4.86 -21.14 10.31
CA ILE A 288 4.56 -22.26 11.17
C ILE A 288 5.54 -23.40 10.92
N THR A 289 5.78 -23.71 9.64
CA THR A 289 6.76 -24.73 9.23
C THR A 289 7.15 -24.57 7.77
N THR A 290 8.29 -25.15 7.43
CA THR A 290 8.76 -25.30 6.05
C THR A 290 9.04 -26.79 5.81
N LEU A 291 8.57 -27.30 4.68
CA LEU A 291 8.77 -28.71 4.29
C LEU A 291 9.06 -28.80 2.79
N HIS A 292 9.56 -29.95 2.35
CA HIS A 292 9.85 -30.20 0.95
C HIS A 292 9.00 -31.37 0.47
N THR A 293 8.59 -31.31 -0.80
CA THR A 293 7.96 -32.48 -1.43
C THR A 293 9.00 -33.59 -1.67
N ASN A 294 8.53 -34.80 -1.70
CA ASN A 294 9.32 -35.93 -2.22
C ASN A 294 9.54 -35.78 -3.75
N PRO A 295 10.34 -36.63 -4.41
CA PRO A 295 10.56 -36.58 -5.84
C PRO A 295 9.29 -36.75 -6.69
N ASP A 296 8.21 -37.32 -6.14
CA ASP A 296 6.92 -37.42 -6.80
C ASP A 296 6.02 -36.20 -6.62
N GLY A 297 6.53 -35.12 -6.01
CA GLY A 297 5.82 -33.88 -5.76
C GLY A 297 4.79 -33.97 -4.63
N LEU A 298 4.93 -34.93 -3.70
CA LEU A 298 4.02 -35.16 -2.59
C LEU A 298 4.65 -34.74 -1.26
N ALA A 299 3.85 -34.15 -0.37
CA ALA A 299 4.21 -33.89 1.02
C ALA A 299 3.02 -34.14 1.94
N VAL A 300 3.31 -34.44 3.22
CA VAL A 300 2.31 -34.56 4.27
C VAL A 300 2.63 -33.53 5.35
N LEU A 301 1.60 -32.79 5.75
CA LEU A 301 1.67 -31.74 6.75
C LEU A 301 0.74 -32.12 7.91
N ALA A 302 1.25 -32.03 9.14
CA ALA A 302 0.44 -32.20 10.35
C ALA A 302 0.18 -30.82 10.98
N LEU A 303 -1.10 -30.43 11.11
CA LEU A 303 -1.55 -29.21 11.78
C LEU A 303 -2.62 -29.56 12.81
N GLN A 304 -2.32 -29.28 14.08
CA GLN A 304 -3.23 -29.60 15.19
C GLN A 304 -3.98 -28.38 15.73
N VAL A 305 -3.53 -27.17 15.38
CA VAL A 305 -4.15 -25.95 15.86
C VAL A 305 -5.19 -25.49 14.86
N LYS A 306 -6.41 -25.27 15.34
CA LYS A 306 -7.51 -24.74 14.50
C LYS A 306 -7.16 -23.34 14.00
N GLY A 307 -7.50 -23.07 12.76
CA GLY A 307 -7.24 -21.77 12.16
C GLY A 307 -7.16 -21.79 10.64
N LEU A 308 -6.95 -20.61 10.07
CA LEU A 308 -6.71 -20.42 8.65
C LEU A 308 -5.20 -20.29 8.42
N TYR A 309 -4.68 -21.06 7.48
CA TYR A 309 -3.28 -21.09 7.11
C TYR A 309 -3.10 -20.77 5.62
N LEU A 310 -1.93 -20.24 5.28
CA LEU A 310 -1.48 -20.05 3.90
C LEU A 310 -0.39 -21.06 3.59
N ILE A 311 -0.59 -21.81 2.52
CA ILE A 311 0.37 -22.79 1.97
C ILE A 311 0.99 -22.17 0.73
N LYS A 312 2.26 -21.76 0.81
CA LYS A 312 3.05 -21.21 -0.32
C LYS A 312 4.01 -22.29 -0.82
N VAL A 313 3.89 -22.65 -2.08
CA VAL A 313 4.78 -23.62 -2.73
C VAL A 313 5.67 -22.92 -3.73
N MET A 314 6.96 -23.12 -3.61
CA MET A 314 7.99 -22.60 -4.52
C MET A 314 8.60 -23.79 -5.27
N GLN A 315 8.41 -23.83 -6.59
CA GLN A 315 9.00 -24.83 -7.47
C GLN A 315 10.40 -24.41 -7.91
N ALA A 316 11.22 -25.37 -8.33
CA ALA A 316 12.59 -25.13 -8.77
C ALA A 316 12.70 -24.19 -9.99
N ASN A 317 11.63 -24.08 -10.80
CA ASN A 317 11.53 -23.16 -11.95
C ASN A 317 11.09 -21.74 -11.56
N GLY A 318 10.99 -21.42 -10.26
CA GLY A 318 10.57 -20.12 -9.75
C GLY A 318 9.06 -19.89 -9.71
N VAL A 319 8.24 -20.85 -10.13
CA VAL A 319 6.78 -20.75 -10.04
C VAL A 319 6.35 -20.81 -8.57
N ILE A 320 5.53 -19.85 -8.16
CA ILE A 320 4.97 -19.76 -6.81
C ILE A 320 3.47 -19.99 -6.89
N THR A 321 2.97 -20.92 -6.07
CA THR A 321 1.54 -21.17 -5.91
C THR A 321 1.17 -21.01 -4.44
N VAL A 322 0.04 -20.36 -4.16
CA VAL A 322 -0.48 -20.18 -2.80
C VAL A 322 -1.88 -20.78 -2.68
N ARG A 323 -2.17 -21.45 -1.57
CA ARG A 323 -3.50 -21.99 -1.24
C ARG A 323 -3.86 -21.67 0.21
N LYS A 324 -5.14 -21.42 0.44
CA LYS A 324 -5.71 -21.32 1.80
C LYS A 324 -6.06 -22.72 2.31
N LEU A 325 -5.80 -22.95 3.58
CA LEU A 325 -6.10 -24.19 4.28
C LEU A 325 -6.84 -23.87 5.57
N LEU A 326 -8.03 -24.42 5.73
CA LEU A 326 -8.80 -24.30 6.97
C LEU A 326 -8.62 -25.56 7.79
N VAL A 327 -8.23 -25.41 9.06
CA VAL A 327 -8.17 -26.50 10.07
C VAL A 327 -9.30 -26.29 11.06
N GLU A 328 -10.21 -27.29 11.18
CA GLU A 328 -11.40 -27.28 12.04
C GLU A 328 -11.24 -28.10 13.33
#